data_acd35fd1a93e5f82b29b0a565ce73790
#
_entry.id   acd35fd1a93e5f82b29b0a565ce73790
#
_cell.length_a   1.000
_cell.length_b   1.000
_cell.length_c   1.000
_cell.angle_alpha   90.00
_cell.angle_beta   90.00
_cell.angle_gamma   90.00
#
_symmetry.space_group_name_H-M   'P 1'
#
loop_
_entity.id
_entity.type
_entity.pdbx_description
1 polymer ?
#
loop_
_entity_poly.entity_id
_entity_poly.type
_entity_poly.pdbx_seq_one_letter_code
_entity_poly.pdbx_strand_id
1 'polypeptide(L)'
;MRRLVCLALAVTFVLSLSPVLADSHTEMKPSLYKRLGGYDALAAATDDFIGRMATDPQLAKFFVGHSKESLARIRQLVVDQLCAATGGPCVYIGRDMKSSHQGMGITEADWNKAVGHLVATLDKFKVPEKEKNEFLALASTLKADIVDQKAAPATQ
;
A
#
# COMPACT_ATOMS: atom_id res chain seq x y z
N MET A 1 52.31 -44.79 66.19
CA MET A 1 51.94 -45.20 64.84
C MET A 1 50.54 -44.66 64.59
N ARG A 2 50.43 -43.46 64.02
CA ARG A 2 49.13 -42.79 63.75
C ARG A 2 48.96 -42.73 62.27
N ARG A 3 47.97 -43.42 61.76
CA ARG A 3 47.59 -43.42 60.32
C ARG A 3 46.68 -42.21 60.08
N LEU A 4 47.11 -41.25 59.32
CA LEU A 4 46.32 -40.15 58.77
C LEU A 4 45.56 -40.69 57.53
N VAL A 5 44.24 -40.64 57.62
CA VAL A 5 43.34 -40.88 56.51
C VAL A 5 42.99 -39.52 55.90
N CYS A 6 43.50 -39.28 54.69
CA CYS A 6 43.09 -38.10 53.88
C CYS A 6 41.75 -38.41 53.23
N LEU A 7 40.70 -37.69 53.65
CA LEU A 7 39.42 -37.66 52.92
C LEU A 7 39.51 -36.66 51.79
N ALA A 8 39.49 -37.13 50.55
CA ALA A 8 39.35 -36.30 49.36
C ALA A 8 37.87 -36.00 49.13
N LEU A 9 37.43 -34.75 49.32
CA LEU A 9 36.15 -34.24 48.93
C LEU A 9 36.16 -33.92 47.42
N ALA A 10 35.48 -34.74 46.63
CA ALA A 10 35.22 -34.49 45.23
C ALA A 10 33.99 -33.54 45.17
N VAL A 11 34.24 -32.25 44.81
CA VAL A 11 33.18 -31.29 44.50
C VAL A 11 32.78 -31.51 43.04
N THR A 12 31.63 -32.15 42.83
CA THR A 12 31.00 -32.25 41.50
C THR A 12 30.31 -30.95 41.18
N PHE A 13 30.89 -30.17 40.27
CA PHE A 13 30.29 -28.97 39.70
C PHE A 13 29.31 -29.39 38.61
N VAL A 14 28.01 -29.38 38.95
CA VAL A 14 26.92 -29.64 38.00
C VAL A 14 26.71 -28.36 37.19
N LEU A 15 27.18 -28.37 35.95
CA LEU A 15 26.93 -27.32 34.97
C LEU A 15 25.47 -27.45 34.49
N SER A 16 24.56 -26.68 35.08
CA SER A 16 23.17 -26.59 34.61
C SER A 16 23.12 -25.81 33.29
N LEU A 17 23.04 -26.54 32.16
CA LEU A 17 22.69 -25.96 30.87
C LEU A 17 21.22 -25.57 30.91
N SER A 18 20.94 -24.28 31.15
CA SER A 18 19.60 -23.72 30.93
C SER A 18 19.37 -23.65 29.41
N PRO A 19 18.27 -24.19 28.87
CA PRO A 19 17.92 -23.98 27.46
C PRO A 19 17.57 -22.50 27.29
N VAL A 20 18.37 -21.78 26.52
CA VAL A 20 18.01 -20.46 25.97
C VAL A 20 16.84 -20.72 25.05
N LEU A 21 15.63 -20.37 25.52
CA LEU A 21 14.46 -20.25 24.65
C LEU A 21 14.82 -19.18 23.62
N ALA A 22 15.13 -19.59 22.40
CA ALA A 22 15.25 -18.70 21.26
C ALA A 22 13.86 -18.12 21.04
N ASP A 23 13.69 -16.88 21.47
CA ASP A 23 12.51 -16.07 21.21
C ASP A 23 12.43 -15.91 19.69
N SER A 24 11.57 -16.68 19.04
CA SER A 24 11.31 -16.57 17.62
C SER A 24 10.50 -15.28 17.38
N HIS A 25 11.19 -14.13 17.43
CA HIS A 25 10.67 -12.91 16.86
C HIS A 25 10.48 -13.18 15.36
N THR A 26 9.29 -13.58 14.99
CA THR A 26 8.84 -13.54 13.60
C THR A 26 8.86 -12.07 13.21
N GLU A 27 9.93 -11.60 12.59
CA GLU A 27 9.99 -10.25 12.03
C GLU A 27 8.83 -10.11 11.05
N MET A 28 7.78 -9.42 11.48
CA MET A 28 6.66 -9.12 10.60
C MET A 28 7.19 -8.27 9.45
N LYS A 29 7.05 -8.79 8.22
CA LYS A 29 7.44 -8.09 7.00
C LYS A 29 6.83 -6.68 7.02
N PRO A 30 7.61 -5.61 6.75
CA PRO A 30 7.08 -4.26 6.71
C PRO A 30 5.87 -4.15 5.77
N SER A 31 4.84 -3.39 6.17
CA SER A 31 3.66 -3.15 5.34
C SER A 31 4.06 -2.57 3.98
N LEU A 32 3.20 -2.73 2.97
CA LEU A 32 3.43 -2.14 1.65
C LEU A 32 3.62 -0.61 1.76
N TYR A 33 2.86 0.05 2.64
CA TYR A 33 3.01 1.47 2.98
C TYR A 33 4.46 1.83 3.34
N LYS A 34 5.08 1.09 4.26
CA LYS A 34 6.48 1.33 4.66
C LYS A 34 7.45 1.08 3.52
N ARG A 35 7.23 0.03 2.73
CA ARG A 35 8.08 -0.34 1.60
C ARG A 35 7.98 0.65 0.44
N LEU A 36 6.84 1.34 0.29
CA LEU A 36 6.64 2.41 -0.68
C LEU A 36 7.21 3.76 -0.25
N GLY A 37 7.73 3.88 0.97
CA GLY A 37 8.33 5.13 1.48
C GLY A 37 7.40 5.98 2.35
N GLY A 38 6.23 5.46 2.74
CA GLY A 38 5.33 6.11 3.67
C GLY A 38 4.47 7.22 3.06
N TYR A 39 3.95 8.10 3.93
CA TYR A 39 2.93 9.08 3.56
C TYR A 39 3.39 10.06 2.47
N ASP A 40 4.57 10.64 2.61
CA ASP A 40 5.06 11.66 1.67
C ASP A 40 5.29 11.08 0.27
N ALA A 41 5.77 9.83 0.19
CA ALA A 41 5.95 9.13 -1.09
C ALA A 41 4.59 8.85 -1.76
N LEU A 42 3.58 8.38 -0.99
CA LEU A 42 2.23 8.18 -1.50
C LEU A 42 1.57 9.49 -1.92
N ALA A 43 1.77 10.57 -1.16
CA ALA A 43 1.26 11.89 -1.50
C ALA A 43 1.84 12.40 -2.82
N ALA A 44 3.17 12.31 -2.99
CA ALA A 44 3.84 12.72 -4.22
C ALA A 44 3.41 11.87 -5.43
N ALA A 45 3.27 10.55 -5.25
CA ALA A 45 2.77 9.66 -6.29
C ALA A 45 1.30 9.98 -6.65
N THR A 46 0.46 10.29 -5.67
CA THR A 46 -0.94 10.70 -5.91
C THR A 46 -1.01 12.00 -6.71
N ASP A 47 -0.16 12.98 -6.39
CA ASP A 47 -0.09 14.25 -7.13
C ASP A 47 0.27 14.03 -8.61
N ASP A 48 1.27 13.19 -8.88
CA ASP A 48 1.65 12.86 -10.26
C ASP A 48 0.54 12.09 -10.99
N PHE A 49 -0.07 11.11 -10.33
CA PHE A 49 -1.14 10.30 -10.91
C PHE A 49 -2.38 11.13 -11.27
N ILE A 50 -2.87 11.95 -10.32
CA ILE A 50 -4.02 12.84 -10.57
C ILE A 50 -3.66 13.86 -11.65
N GLY A 51 -2.46 14.43 -11.62
CA GLY A 51 -2.00 15.37 -12.65
C GLY A 51 -2.01 14.75 -14.06
N ARG A 52 -1.55 13.51 -14.20
CA ARG A 52 -1.61 12.77 -15.48
C ARG A 52 -3.04 12.55 -15.95
N MET A 53 -3.93 12.11 -15.06
CA MET A 53 -5.33 11.88 -15.41
C MET A 53 -6.04 13.19 -15.80
N ALA A 54 -5.83 14.27 -15.06
CA ALA A 54 -6.47 15.55 -15.31
C ALA A 54 -6.00 16.22 -16.61
N THR A 55 -4.82 15.86 -17.13
CA THR A 55 -4.26 16.37 -18.40
C THR A 55 -4.43 15.39 -19.57
N ASP A 56 -4.88 14.17 -19.34
CA ASP A 56 -5.15 13.20 -20.40
C ASP A 56 -6.45 13.56 -21.15
N PRO A 57 -6.44 13.65 -22.50
CA PRO A 57 -7.61 14.05 -23.26
C PRO A 57 -8.85 13.17 -23.05
N GLN A 58 -8.66 11.89 -22.73
CA GLN A 58 -9.75 10.94 -22.48
C GLN A 58 -10.32 11.07 -21.06
N LEU A 59 -9.44 11.32 -20.06
CA LEU A 59 -9.81 11.29 -18.66
C LEU A 59 -10.13 12.67 -18.07
N ALA A 60 -9.63 13.76 -18.68
CA ALA A 60 -9.82 15.14 -18.21
C ALA A 60 -11.30 15.49 -17.98
N LYS A 61 -12.22 14.89 -18.74
CA LYS A 61 -13.67 15.07 -18.59
C LYS A 61 -14.19 14.78 -17.17
N PHE A 62 -13.53 13.89 -16.44
CA PHE A 62 -13.91 13.53 -15.07
C PHE A 62 -13.47 14.55 -14.02
N PHE A 63 -12.64 15.52 -14.40
CA PHE A 63 -12.12 16.56 -13.53
C PHE A 63 -12.76 17.94 -13.82
N VAL A 64 -13.60 18.04 -14.86
CA VAL A 64 -14.29 19.29 -15.22
C VAL A 64 -15.36 19.62 -14.17
N GLY A 65 -15.47 20.92 -13.83
CA GLY A 65 -16.49 21.42 -12.89
C GLY A 65 -16.08 21.37 -11.41
N HIS A 66 -14.93 20.82 -11.08
CA HIS A 66 -14.39 20.86 -9.72
C HIS A 66 -13.65 22.17 -9.44
N SER A 67 -13.93 22.80 -8.28
CA SER A 67 -13.11 23.90 -7.78
C SER A 67 -11.75 23.39 -7.31
N LYS A 68 -10.79 24.30 -7.09
CA LYS A 68 -9.46 23.97 -6.55
C LYS A 68 -9.58 23.28 -5.19
N GLU A 69 -10.48 23.73 -4.34
CA GLU A 69 -10.74 23.16 -3.00
C GLU A 69 -11.31 21.76 -3.12
N SER A 70 -12.23 21.52 -4.07
CA SER A 70 -12.77 20.20 -4.35
C SER A 70 -11.68 19.23 -4.81
N LEU A 71 -10.83 19.66 -5.73
CA LEU A 71 -9.70 18.82 -6.19
C LEU A 71 -8.69 18.55 -5.08
N ALA A 72 -8.39 19.52 -4.23
CA ALA A 72 -7.52 19.33 -3.07
C ALA A 72 -8.11 18.31 -2.08
N ARG A 73 -9.43 18.35 -1.86
CA ARG A 73 -10.13 17.35 -1.04
C ARG A 73 -10.10 15.96 -1.65
N ILE A 74 -10.37 15.83 -2.96
CA ILE A 74 -10.28 14.55 -3.67
C ILE A 74 -8.87 13.99 -3.54
N ARG A 75 -7.87 14.80 -3.81
CA ARG A 75 -6.45 14.43 -3.66
C ARG A 75 -6.17 13.88 -2.26
N GLN A 76 -6.62 14.58 -1.21
CA GLN A 76 -6.38 14.15 0.17
C GLN A 76 -7.06 12.81 0.46
N LEU A 77 -8.31 12.64 0.03
CA LEU A 77 -9.04 11.38 0.20
C LEU A 77 -8.36 10.20 -0.52
N VAL A 78 -7.79 10.43 -1.71
CA VAL A 78 -7.04 9.39 -2.42
C VAL A 78 -5.77 9.02 -1.65
N VAL A 79 -5.01 10.00 -1.12
CA VAL A 79 -3.82 9.73 -0.29
C VAL A 79 -4.19 8.91 0.95
N ASP A 80 -5.25 9.29 1.67
CA ASP A 80 -5.67 8.59 2.88
C ASP A 80 -6.14 7.16 2.58
N GLN A 81 -6.85 6.97 1.47
CA GLN A 81 -7.28 5.65 1.01
C GLN A 81 -6.08 4.75 0.67
N LEU A 82 -5.13 5.27 -0.10
CA LEU A 82 -3.92 4.51 -0.46
C LEU A 82 -3.07 4.21 0.77
N CYS A 83 -2.93 5.16 1.68
CA CYS A 83 -2.24 4.96 2.96
C CYS A 83 -2.89 3.82 3.76
N ALA A 84 -4.21 3.86 3.95
CA ALA A 84 -4.95 2.83 4.69
C ALA A 84 -4.86 1.46 3.97
N ALA A 85 -5.09 1.42 2.65
CA ALA A 85 -5.09 0.18 1.86
C ALA A 85 -3.72 -0.51 1.82
N THR A 86 -2.63 0.25 1.95
CA THR A 86 -1.26 -0.29 1.96
C THR A 86 -0.73 -0.63 3.35
N GLY A 87 -1.56 -0.52 4.39
CA GLY A 87 -1.22 -0.82 5.78
C GLY A 87 -0.47 0.31 6.48
N GLY A 88 -0.77 1.55 6.13
CA GLY A 88 -0.35 2.76 6.82
C GLY A 88 -1.30 3.14 7.97
N PRO A 89 -0.95 4.19 8.74
CA PRO A 89 -1.70 4.60 9.92
C PRO A 89 -2.93 5.48 9.63
N CYS A 90 -3.23 5.76 8.35
CA CYS A 90 -4.31 6.67 7.97
C CYS A 90 -5.69 6.03 8.17
N VAL A 91 -6.69 6.88 8.41
CA VAL A 91 -8.09 6.49 8.44
C VAL A 91 -8.78 7.10 7.22
N TYR A 92 -9.30 6.26 6.32
CA TYR A 92 -10.07 6.73 5.19
C TYR A 92 -11.51 7.07 5.64
N ILE A 93 -11.90 8.33 5.48
CA ILE A 93 -13.23 8.84 5.85
C ILE A 93 -14.08 9.23 4.64
N GLY A 94 -13.62 8.89 3.44
CA GLY A 94 -14.34 9.15 2.18
C GLY A 94 -15.48 8.17 1.96
N ARG A 95 -16.21 8.38 0.87
CA ARG A 95 -17.20 7.42 0.37
C ARG A 95 -16.52 6.21 -0.23
N ASP A 96 -17.18 5.05 -0.25
CA ASP A 96 -16.72 3.89 -0.99
C ASP A 96 -16.55 4.19 -2.50
N MET A 97 -15.80 3.36 -3.21
CA MET A 97 -15.47 3.60 -4.62
C MET A 97 -16.70 3.55 -5.52
N LYS A 98 -17.64 2.66 -5.24
CA LYS A 98 -18.89 2.56 -6.01
C LYS A 98 -19.69 3.87 -5.92
N SER A 99 -19.94 4.36 -4.70
CA SER A 99 -20.67 5.61 -4.47
C SER A 99 -19.93 6.83 -5.01
N SER A 100 -18.58 6.81 -5.00
CA SER A 100 -17.75 7.92 -5.48
C SER A 100 -17.74 8.04 -7.01
N HIS A 101 -17.89 6.93 -7.73
CA HIS A 101 -17.78 6.87 -9.19
C HIS A 101 -19.13 6.61 -9.89
N GLN A 102 -20.20 6.38 -9.11
CA GLN A 102 -21.53 6.13 -9.65
C GLN A 102 -22.00 7.28 -10.55
N GLY A 103 -22.46 6.94 -11.76
CA GLY A 103 -22.99 7.91 -12.70
C GLY A 103 -21.95 8.69 -13.50
N MET A 104 -20.66 8.44 -13.29
CA MET A 104 -19.59 9.06 -14.07
C MET A 104 -19.44 8.43 -15.47
N GLY A 105 -20.03 7.25 -15.73
CA GLY A 105 -19.94 6.56 -17.01
C GLY A 105 -18.51 6.11 -17.36
N ILE A 106 -17.72 5.74 -16.34
CA ILE A 106 -16.34 5.28 -16.55
C ILE A 106 -16.35 3.93 -17.27
N THR A 107 -15.76 3.90 -18.46
CA THR A 107 -15.64 2.70 -19.28
C THR A 107 -14.43 1.84 -18.93
N GLU A 108 -14.40 0.60 -19.46
CA GLU A 108 -13.19 -0.24 -19.45
C GLU A 108 -11.97 0.46 -20.08
N ALA A 109 -12.18 1.22 -21.16
CA ALA A 109 -11.12 1.97 -21.82
C ALA A 109 -10.57 3.09 -20.91
N ASP A 110 -11.45 3.79 -20.18
CA ASP A 110 -11.07 4.83 -19.22
C ASP A 110 -10.28 4.22 -18.05
N TRP A 111 -10.74 3.08 -17.54
CA TRP A 111 -10.03 2.32 -16.51
C TRP A 111 -8.62 1.91 -16.96
N ASN A 112 -8.50 1.30 -18.13
CA ASN A 112 -7.21 0.85 -18.67
C ASN A 112 -6.26 2.03 -18.88
N LYS A 113 -6.78 3.18 -19.32
CA LYS A 113 -6.01 4.41 -19.45
C LYS A 113 -5.50 4.90 -18.09
N ALA A 114 -6.36 4.92 -17.08
CA ALA A 114 -5.99 5.29 -15.71
C ALA A 114 -4.93 4.36 -15.11
N VAL A 115 -5.07 3.04 -15.32
CA VAL A 115 -4.04 2.06 -14.89
C VAL A 115 -2.71 2.32 -15.60
N GLY A 116 -2.72 2.66 -16.89
CA GLY A 116 -1.51 3.05 -17.63
C GLY A 116 -0.82 4.27 -16.99
N HIS A 117 -1.57 5.29 -16.57
CA HIS A 117 -1.02 6.44 -15.84
C HIS A 117 -0.49 6.06 -14.46
N LEU A 118 -1.16 5.15 -13.76
CA LEU A 118 -0.69 4.64 -12.47
C LEU A 118 0.66 3.91 -12.61
N VAL A 119 0.79 3.03 -13.61
CA VAL A 119 2.06 2.36 -13.93
C VAL A 119 3.15 3.38 -14.22
N ALA A 120 2.89 4.36 -15.09
CA ALA A 120 3.85 5.41 -15.42
C ALA A 120 4.26 6.25 -14.21
N THR A 121 3.34 6.49 -13.26
CA THR A 121 3.66 7.14 -11.99
C THR A 121 4.59 6.28 -11.14
N LEU A 122 4.27 5.00 -10.94
CA LEU A 122 5.09 4.09 -10.15
C LEU A 122 6.50 3.94 -10.74
N ASP A 123 6.62 3.91 -12.08
CA ASP A 123 7.90 3.89 -12.79
C ASP A 123 8.70 5.18 -12.59
N LYS A 124 8.05 6.35 -12.66
CA LYS A 124 8.68 7.65 -12.40
C LYS A 124 9.28 7.72 -11.00
N PHE A 125 8.59 7.18 -10.01
CA PHE A 125 9.06 7.11 -8.62
C PHE A 125 9.98 5.91 -8.36
N LYS A 126 10.34 5.15 -9.41
CA LYS A 126 11.26 3.98 -9.34
C LYS A 126 10.82 2.95 -8.29
N VAL A 127 9.51 2.74 -8.18
CA VAL A 127 8.95 1.71 -7.29
C VAL A 127 9.41 0.34 -7.78
N PRO A 128 10.02 -0.50 -6.91
CA PRO A 128 10.49 -1.82 -7.31
C PRO A 128 9.34 -2.70 -7.83
N GLU A 129 9.61 -3.59 -8.79
CA GLU A 129 8.59 -4.41 -9.45
C GLU A 129 7.69 -5.18 -8.48
N LYS A 130 8.24 -5.68 -7.39
CA LYS A 130 7.47 -6.41 -6.39
C LYS A 130 6.40 -5.53 -5.73
N GLU A 131 6.78 -4.33 -5.27
CA GLU A 131 5.90 -3.36 -4.64
C GLU A 131 4.89 -2.79 -5.65
N LYS A 132 5.33 -2.56 -6.89
CA LYS A 132 4.49 -2.12 -7.99
C LYS A 132 3.38 -3.14 -8.28
N ASN A 133 3.72 -4.40 -8.41
CA ASN A 133 2.75 -5.46 -8.67
C ASN A 133 1.78 -5.64 -7.50
N GLU A 134 2.25 -5.56 -6.26
CA GLU A 134 1.42 -5.63 -5.06
C GLU A 134 0.44 -4.44 -5.00
N PHE A 135 0.90 -3.24 -5.34
CA PHE A 135 0.06 -2.03 -5.40
C PHE A 135 -0.98 -2.11 -6.51
N LEU A 136 -0.60 -2.53 -7.71
CA LEU A 136 -1.51 -2.70 -8.84
C LEU A 136 -2.56 -3.78 -8.58
N ALA A 137 -2.20 -4.85 -7.87
CA ALA A 137 -3.15 -5.86 -7.43
C ALA A 137 -4.22 -5.27 -6.49
N LEU A 138 -3.81 -4.44 -5.52
CA LEU A 138 -4.76 -3.71 -4.65
C LEU A 138 -5.67 -2.77 -5.46
N ALA A 139 -5.10 -1.99 -6.38
CA ALA A 139 -5.88 -1.10 -7.23
C ALA A 139 -6.90 -1.88 -8.09
N SER A 140 -6.53 -3.04 -8.61
CA SER A 140 -7.40 -3.86 -9.46
C SER A 140 -8.64 -4.39 -8.74
N THR A 141 -8.61 -4.53 -7.41
CA THR A 141 -9.78 -4.93 -6.62
C THR A 141 -10.91 -3.91 -6.67
N LEU A 142 -10.59 -2.65 -6.98
CA LEU A 142 -11.56 -1.54 -7.04
C LEU A 142 -12.25 -1.43 -8.40
N LYS A 143 -11.79 -2.18 -9.40
CA LYS A 143 -12.27 -2.06 -10.79
C LYS A 143 -13.80 -2.24 -10.90
N ALA A 144 -14.33 -3.25 -10.25
CA ALA A 144 -15.75 -3.58 -10.33
C ALA A 144 -16.67 -2.48 -9.74
N ASP A 145 -16.13 -1.68 -8.80
CA ASP A 145 -16.84 -0.58 -8.17
C ASP A 145 -16.70 0.74 -8.95
N ILE A 146 -15.66 0.86 -9.79
CA ILE A 146 -15.33 2.08 -10.52
C ILE A 146 -15.87 2.06 -11.95
N VAL A 147 -15.75 0.93 -12.64
CA VAL A 147 -16.19 0.80 -14.03
C VAL A 147 -17.70 0.62 -14.10
N ASP A 148 -18.35 1.47 -14.86
CA ASP A 148 -19.79 1.35 -15.11
C ASP A 148 -20.05 0.20 -16.08
N GLN A 149 -20.64 -0.89 -15.57
CA GLN A 149 -20.97 -2.08 -16.36
C GLN A 149 -21.96 -1.81 -17.49
N LYS A 150 -22.65 -0.67 -17.45
CA LYS A 150 -23.65 -0.23 -18.47
C LYS A 150 -23.09 0.81 -19.43
N ALA A 151 -21.89 1.34 -19.18
CA ALA A 151 -21.27 2.30 -20.09
C ALA A 151 -20.89 1.57 -21.39
N ALA A 152 -21.44 2.03 -22.52
CA ALA A 152 -21.08 1.52 -23.82
C ALA A 152 -19.57 1.75 -24.09
N PRO A 153 -18.89 0.85 -24.82
CA PRO A 153 -17.52 1.12 -25.25
C PRO A 153 -17.52 2.44 -26.04
N ALA A 154 -16.53 3.30 -25.77
CA ALA A 154 -16.37 4.53 -26.53
C ALA A 154 -16.31 4.20 -28.01
N THR A 155 -17.30 4.62 -28.79
CA THR A 155 -17.29 4.55 -30.26
C THR A 155 -16.12 5.40 -30.73
N GLN A 156 -15.17 4.73 -31.38
CA GLN A 156 -14.03 5.35 -32.07
C GLN A 156 -14.53 6.16 -33.25
#